data_1eaac349249463667239c15798ee923f
#
_entry.id   1eaac349249463667239c15798ee923f
#
_cell.length_a   1.000
_cell.length_b   1.000
_cell.length_c   1.000
_cell.angle_alpha   90.00
_cell.angle_beta   90.00
_cell.angle_gamma   90.00
#
_symmetry.space_group_name_H-M   'P 1'
#
loop_
_entity.id
_entity.type
_entity.pdbx_description
1 polymer ?
#
loop_
_entity_poly.entity_id
_entity_poly.type
_entity_poly.pdbx_seq_one_letter_code
_entity_poly.pdbx_strand_id
1 'polypeptide(L)'
;YSIGDYRIFSPLLYPNTYAALMIAFFFVTSYLTVTTEHRVYRFFSSFLVIPALLSLILTYSRAGYLIFVILYLLILFVMPFIKQLQYLVMSVLAAVMTLGIYPFISRIGIRQQTDFQFGSYLLGWLILLVASALYMIVSVYLVPRFDKLLEERLTHRSFRSYARYIIPVASILMVILGAIALTNEHLIRLLPDPLENRLGNINLRQHSVLERITFYKDGFRIIEDYPLTGAGGGAWNSLYEEYQSNPYVTKDPHSYYLNHAIETGMVGLILLLAFLAFVYIRFIRNRVSDPGYPYRFVFFVFASSILLHSLVDFNMEFLYVSGFVFLCLGIMSSRTTEAVPEVKHKGKHKPQRSLFKLAYLGSMSILAVIILFFAARSVYANKLFTHTIEELNETIPADEALNTFYRILDMKPNHPHYLLGTISLLQAFYDYSQDETFLDHAQHYIDRLKTVDGHFIGIPEFEINNYIKKADIQGAADVSMYWLQRFPWNLTMYESTITLLHQLGMQQYQMNEDPVRWDQAIELYETMKRQVAKIEALPDEQLPGREFTITDTVAHIIADIYYYRGDYTKTISVLEQHVAPLDMS
;
A
#
# COMPACT_ATOMS: atom_id res chain seq x y z
N TYR A 1 -10.56 -3.35 15.05
CA TYR A 1 -9.81 -2.19 15.55
C TYR A 1 -8.32 -2.54 15.58
N SER A 2 -7.46 -1.63 15.14
CA SER A 2 -6.02 -1.76 15.34
C SER A 2 -5.64 -1.32 16.76
N ILE A 3 -4.68 -2.00 17.37
CA ILE A 3 -4.18 -1.60 18.69
C ILE A 3 -3.56 -0.19 18.56
N GLY A 4 -4.12 0.78 19.28
CA GLY A 4 -3.65 2.17 19.32
C GLY A 4 -4.31 3.17 18.37
N ASP A 5 -4.99 2.76 17.31
CA ASP A 5 -5.53 3.68 16.29
C ASP A 5 -7.07 3.68 16.18
N TYR A 6 -7.76 2.83 16.93
CA TYR A 6 -9.23 2.67 16.94
C TYR A 6 -9.88 2.51 15.54
N ARG A 7 -9.09 2.23 14.51
CA ARG A 7 -9.55 2.04 13.14
C ARG A 7 -9.88 0.59 12.88
N ILE A 8 -10.96 0.33 12.13
CA ILE A 8 -11.24 -1.04 11.68
C ILE A 8 -10.49 -1.34 10.39
N PHE A 9 -9.94 -2.55 10.28
CA PHE A 9 -9.15 -2.97 9.13
C PHE A 9 -9.56 -4.33 8.54
N SER A 10 -10.48 -5.07 9.19
CA SER A 10 -10.94 -6.38 8.71
C SER A 10 -9.77 -7.39 8.53
N PRO A 11 -9.98 -8.57 7.98
CA PRO A 11 -8.92 -9.52 7.63
C PRO A 11 -7.85 -8.97 6.67
N LEU A 12 -8.08 -7.80 6.07
CA LEU A 12 -7.11 -7.11 5.19
C LEU A 12 -5.91 -6.54 5.93
N LEU A 13 -6.01 -6.39 7.24
CA LEU A 13 -5.02 -5.76 8.12
C LEU A 13 -4.62 -4.32 7.69
N TYR A 14 -5.41 -3.72 6.79
CA TYR A 14 -5.15 -2.38 6.27
C TYR A 14 -6.45 -1.55 6.12
N PRO A 15 -6.64 -0.47 6.93
CA PRO A 15 -7.87 0.29 6.98
C PRO A 15 -8.27 0.97 5.66
N ASN A 16 -7.30 1.46 4.87
CA ASN A 16 -7.63 2.18 3.64
C ASN A 16 -8.15 1.25 2.55
N THR A 17 -7.59 0.05 2.37
CA THR A 17 -8.13 -0.94 1.43
C THR A 17 -9.52 -1.42 1.88
N TYR A 18 -9.72 -1.58 3.20
CA TYR A 18 -11.04 -1.88 3.71
C TYR A 18 -12.04 -0.75 3.43
N ALA A 19 -11.62 0.52 3.56
CA ALA A 19 -12.43 1.68 3.17
C ALA A 19 -12.81 1.62 1.68
N ALA A 20 -11.85 1.34 0.78
CA ALA A 20 -12.10 1.21 -0.65
C ALA A 20 -13.17 0.16 -0.97
N LEU A 21 -13.11 -1.00 -0.31
CA LEU A 21 -14.12 -2.05 -0.45
C LEU A 21 -15.49 -1.61 0.10
N MET A 22 -15.51 -0.96 1.26
CA MET A 22 -16.78 -0.49 1.84
C MET A 22 -17.42 0.62 1.02
N ILE A 23 -16.64 1.48 0.38
CA ILE A 23 -17.10 2.44 -0.62
C ILE A 23 -17.76 1.70 -1.79
N ALA A 24 -17.08 0.71 -2.36
CA ALA A 24 -17.59 -0.07 -3.47
C ALA A 24 -18.91 -0.79 -3.09
N PHE A 25 -18.96 -1.44 -1.94
CA PHE A 25 -20.16 -2.10 -1.43
C PHE A 25 -21.30 -1.10 -1.16
N PHE A 26 -21.02 0.04 -0.55
CA PHE A 26 -22.03 1.08 -0.32
C PHE A 26 -22.65 1.54 -1.64
N PHE A 27 -21.85 1.85 -2.63
CA PHE A 27 -22.34 2.34 -3.92
C PHE A 27 -23.11 1.29 -4.70
N VAL A 28 -22.64 0.04 -4.71
CA VAL A 28 -23.36 -1.08 -5.34
C VAL A 28 -24.70 -1.31 -4.65
N THR A 29 -24.72 -1.39 -3.33
CA THR A 29 -25.94 -1.69 -2.57
C THR A 29 -26.94 -0.54 -2.63
N SER A 30 -26.48 0.71 -2.52
CA SER A 30 -27.33 1.90 -2.65
C SER A 30 -27.90 2.05 -4.06
N TYR A 31 -27.10 1.79 -5.10
CA TYR A 31 -27.56 1.78 -6.49
C TYR A 31 -28.66 0.72 -6.70
N LEU A 32 -28.41 -0.52 -6.29
CA LEU A 32 -29.39 -1.60 -6.39
C LEU A 32 -30.67 -1.30 -5.61
N THR A 33 -30.58 -0.69 -4.43
CA THR A 33 -31.74 -0.32 -3.62
C THR A 33 -32.74 0.54 -4.38
N VAL A 34 -32.24 1.51 -5.19
CA VAL A 34 -33.12 2.45 -5.92
C VAL A 34 -33.45 2.00 -7.34
N THR A 35 -32.63 1.14 -7.96
CA THR A 35 -32.79 0.80 -9.38
C THR A 35 -33.41 -0.55 -9.63
N THR A 36 -33.31 -1.51 -8.71
CA THR A 36 -33.84 -2.86 -8.91
C THR A 36 -35.38 -2.90 -8.79
N GLU A 37 -36.03 -3.62 -9.69
CA GLU A 37 -37.48 -3.91 -9.63
C GLU A 37 -37.78 -5.12 -8.76
N HIS A 38 -36.84 -6.05 -8.61
CA HIS A 38 -37.00 -7.25 -7.81
C HIS A 38 -36.96 -6.97 -6.31
N ARG A 39 -38.04 -7.27 -5.61
CA ARG A 39 -38.15 -7.03 -4.15
C ARG A 39 -37.08 -7.75 -3.34
N VAL A 40 -36.69 -8.96 -3.74
CA VAL A 40 -35.67 -9.76 -3.04
C VAL A 40 -34.29 -9.07 -3.14
N TYR A 41 -33.90 -8.60 -4.32
CA TYR A 41 -32.63 -7.89 -4.48
C TYR A 41 -32.64 -6.56 -3.73
N ARG A 42 -33.75 -5.81 -3.76
CA ARG A 42 -33.90 -4.58 -2.97
C ARG A 42 -33.81 -4.87 -1.47
N PHE A 43 -34.38 -5.96 -1.00
CA PHE A 43 -34.30 -6.40 0.39
C PHE A 43 -32.84 -6.59 0.83
N PHE A 44 -32.08 -7.42 0.15
CA PHE A 44 -30.69 -7.70 0.52
C PHE A 44 -29.78 -6.48 0.31
N SER A 45 -29.94 -5.74 -0.80
CA SER A 45 -29.10 -4.57 -1.06
C SER A 45 -29.32 -3.48 -0.01
N SER A 46 -30.58 -3.16 0.32
CA SER A 46 -30.87 -2.12 1.31
C SER A 46 -30.43 -2.50 2.72
N PHE A 47 -30.53 -3.79 3.10
CA PHE A 47 -30.05 -4.27 4.40
C PHE A 47 -28.52 -4.02 4.58
N LEU A 48 -27.74 -4.10 3.52
CA LEU A 48 -26.27 -3.96 3.55
C LEU A 48 -25.80 -2.50 3.49
N VAL A 49 -26.65 -1.51 3.20
CA VAL A 49 -26.25 -0.10 3.08
C VAL A 49 -25.70 0.45 4.40
N ILE A 50 -26.40 0.24 5.51
CA ILE A 50 -25.98 0.74 6.83
C ILE A 50 -24.66 0.11 7.29
N PRO A 51 -24.47 -1.22 7.24
CA PRO A 51 -23.19 -1.84 7.58
C PRO A 51 -22.03 -1.34 6.73
N ALA A 52 -22.22 -1.16 5.41
CA ALA A 52 -21.18 -0.66 4.53
C ALA A 52 -20.78 0.79 4.87
N LEU A 53 -21.77 1.68 5.11
CA LEU A 53 -21.51 3.07 5.44
C LEU A 53 -20.89 3.21 6.84
N LEU A 54 -21.38 2.48 7.83
CA LEU A 54 -20.81 2.48 9.18
C LEU A 54 -19.36 1.97 9.17
N SER A 55 -19.12 0.88 8.45
CA SER A 55 -17.76 0.33 8.31
C SER A 55 -16.82 1.35 7.66
N LEU A 56 -17.27 2.04 6.59
CA LEU A 56 -16.48 3.11 5.97
C LEU A 56 -16.12 4.21 6.99
N ILE A 57 -17.10 4.70 7.76
CA ILE A 57 -16.87 5.74 8.79
C ILE A 57 -15.84 5.26 9.82
N LEU A 58 -15.97 4.04 10.31
CA LEU A 58 -15.07 3.46 11.32
C LEU A 58 -13.65 3.13 10.82
N THR A 59 -13.41 3.17 9.51
CA THR A 59 -12.04 3.11 8.98
C THR A 59 -11.25 4.39 9.22
N TYR A 60 -11.92 5.53 9.43
CA TYR A 60 -11.32 6.86 9.51
C TYR A 60 -10.36 7.17 8.35
N SER A 61 -10.62 6.63 7.17
CA SER A 61 -9.80 6.84 5.97
C SER A 61 -10.15 8.16 5.30
N ARG A 62 -9.25 9.16 5.40
CA ARG A 62 -9.41 10.49 4.77
C ARG A 62 -9.49 10.37 3.25
N ALA A 63 -8.60 9.56 2.65
CA ALA A 63 -8.63 9.26 1.22
C ALA A 63 -9.96 8.60 0.82
N GLY A 64 -10.46 7.67 1.66
CA GLY A 64 -11.76 7.05 1.47
C GLY A 64 -12.89 8.06 1.43
N TYR A 65 -12.94 9.02 2.36
CA TYR A 65 -13.99 10.05 2.37
C TYR A 65 -13.96 10.94 1.12
N LEU A 66 -12.77 11.33 0.67
CA LEU A 66 -12.63 12.13 -0.56
C LEU A 66 -13.12 11.35 -1.80
N ILE A 67 -12.67 10.10 -1.95
CA ILE A 67 -13.07 9.24 -3.06
C ILE A 67 -14.57 8.92 -3.00
N PHE A 68 -15.14 8.75 -1.80
CA PHE A 68 -16.58 8.58 -1.62
C PHE A 68 -17.37 9.74 -2.22
N VAL A 69 -16.97 10.99 -1.92
CA VAL A 69 -17.63 12.19 -2.47
C VAL A 69 -17.53 12.23 -3.99
N ILE A 70 -16.34 12.00 -4.54
CA ILE A 70 -16.11 12.01 -6.00
C ILE A 70 -17.00 10.95 -6.68
N LEU A 71 -17.02 9.74 -6.19
CA LEU A 71 -17.82 8.64 -6.74
C LEU A 71 -19.32 8.90 -6.61
N TYR A 72 -19.76 9.46 -5.48
CA TYR A 72 -21.16 9.84 -5.27
C TYR A 72 -21.65 10.79 -6.36
N LEU A 73 -20.86 11.83 -6.64
CA LEU A 73 -21.15 12.79 -7.70
C LEU A 73 -21.15 12.13 -9.09
N LEU A 74 -20.16 11.28 -9.40
CA LEU A 74 -20.07 10.59 -10.69
C LEU A 74 -21.29 9.67 -10.92
N ILE A 75 -21.74 8.94 -9.91
CA ILE A 75 -22.91 8.07 -10.00
C ILE A 75 -24.18 8.89 -10.25
N LEU A 76 -24.34 10.03 -9.58
CA LEU A 76 -25.47 10.94 -9.82
C LEU A 76 -25.55 11.39 -11.29
N PHE A 77 -24.44 11.72 -11.93
CA PHE A 77 -24.43 12.13 -13.35
C PHE A 77 -24.90 11.02 -14.31
N VAL A 78 -24.77 9.77 -13.94
CA VAL A 78 -25.17 8.63 -14.79
C VAL A 78 -26.64 8.28 -14.61
N MET A 79 -27.25 8.57 -13.46
CA MET A 79 -28.64 8.22 -13.15
C MET A 79 -29.65 9.16 -13.82
N PRO A 80 -30.87 8.67 -14.16
CA PRO A 80 -31.98 9.53 -14.56
C PRO A 80 -32.49 10.36 -13.35
N PHE A 81 -33.05 11.53 -13.57
CA PHE A 81 -33.44 12.51 -12.55
C PHE A 81 -34.26 11.92 -11.39
N ILE A 82 -35.28 11.10 -11.70
CA ILE A 82 -36.12 10.47 -10.66
C ILE A 82 -35.28 9.57 -9.76
N LYS A 83 -34.38 8.78 -10.33
CA LYS A 83 -33.49 7.91 -9.59
C LYS A 83 -32.43 8.67 -8.80
N GLN A 84 -31.95 9.81 -9.32
CA GLN A 84 -31.06 10.72 -8.56
C GLN A 84 -31.74 11.23 -7.29
N LEU A 85 -33.00 11.68 -7.37
CA LEU A 85 -33.75 12.17 -6.22
C LEU A 85 -33.97 11.07 -5.17
N GLN A 86 -34.36 9.88 -5.62
CA GLN A 86 -34.48 8.71 -4.74
C GLN A 86 -33.16 8.35 -4.07
N TYR A 87 -32.09 8.34 -4.86
CA TYR A 87 -30.73 8.03 -4.40
C TYR A 87 -30.28 9.03 -3.34
N LEU A 88 -30.52 10.32 -3.55
CA LEU A 88 -30.22 11.38 -2.60
C LEU A 88 -30.99 11.20 -1.29
N VAL A 89 -32.33 11.02 -1.36
CA VAL A 89 -33.18 10.85 -0.16
C VAL A 89 -32.76 9.61 0.62
N MET A 90 -32.53 8.49 -0.06
CA MET A 90 -32.12 7.23 0.58
C MET A 90 -30.70 7.31 1.16
N SER A 91 -29.80 8.04 0.51
CA SER A 91 -28.43 8.27 1.03
C SER A 91 -28.44 9.18 2.27
N VAL A 92 -29.26 10.23 2.28
CA VAL A 92 -29.45 11.08 3.48
C VAL A 92 -30.02 10.28 4.63
N LEU A 93 -31.05 9.45 4.37
CA LEU A 93 -31.61 8.58 5.38
C LEU A 93 -30.57 7.59 5.94
N ALA A 94 -29.77 6.97 5.05
CA ALA A 94 -28.69 6.08 5.46
C ALA A 94 -27.65 6.81 6.33
N ALA A 95 -27.25 8.04 5.94
CA ALA A 95 -26.32 8.85 6.70
C ALA A 95 -26.87 9.21 8.10
N VAL A 96 -28.12 9.67 8.20
CA VAL A 96 -28.76 10.01 9.47
C VAL A 96 -28.83 8.79 10.40
N MET A 97 -29.28 7.65 9.90
CA MET A 97 -29.35 6.42 10.68
C MET A 97 -27.98 5.92 11.13
N THR A 98 -27.00 5.95 10.22
CA THR A 98 -25.62 5.52 10.53
C THR A 98 -24.98 6.43 11.57
N LEU A 99 -25.09 7.76 11.42
CA LEU A 99 -24.57 8.71 12.40
C LEU A 99 -25.28 8.60 13.75
N GLY A 100 -26.58 8.26 13.76
CA GLY A 100 -27.34 8.03 14.99
C GLY A 100 -26.85 6.81 15.79
N ILE A 101 -26.46 5.72 15.14
CA ILE A 101 -25.93 4.52 15.81
C ILE A 101 -24.41 4.57 16.05
N TYR A 102 -23.67 5.40 15.31
CA TYR A 102 -22.22 5.47 15.34
C TYR A 102 -21.64 5.65 16.75
N PRO A 103 -22.09 6.61 17.60
CA PRO A 103 -21.52 6.82 18.93
C PRO A 103 -21.65 5.58 19.83
N PHE A 104 -22.73 4.84 19.70
CA PHE A 104 -22.98 3.61 20.48
C PHE A 104 -22.06 2.48 20.02
N ILE A 105 -22.00 2.22 18.72
CA ILE A 105 -21.16 1.17 18.15
C ILE A 105 -19.68 1.46 18.39
N SER A 106 -19.25 2.71 18.21
CA SER A 106 -17.84 3.12 18.43
C SER A 106 -17.43 2.92 19.88
N ARG A 107 -18.25 3.35 20.86
CA ARG A 107 -17.98 3.14 22.30
C ARG A 107 -17.90 1.66 22.67
N ILE A 108 -18.84 0.86 22.16
CA ILE A 108 -18.82 -0.60 22.38
C ILE A 108 -17.52 -1.17 21.79
N GLY A 109 -17.18 -0.83 20.55
CA GLY A 109 -15.97 -1.32 19.89
C GLY A 109 -14.69 -0.99 20.64
N ILE A 110 -14.54 0.24 21.13
CA ILE A 110 -13.38 0.67 21.92
C ILE A 110 -13.29 -0.11 23.24
N ARG A 111 -14.39 -0.26 23.96
CA ARG A 111 -14.39 -1.02 25.23
C ARG A 111 -14.02 -2.49 25.05
N GLN A 112 -14.43 -3.11 23.93
CA GLN A 112 -14.13 -4.52 23.65
C GLN A 112 -12.63 -4.80 23.42
N GLN A 113 -11.82 -3.77 23.21
CA GLN A 113 -10.35 -3.94 23.09
C GLN A 113 -9.67 -4.12 24.44
N THR A 114 -10.19 -3.51 25.49
CA THR A 114 -9.62 -3.55 26.84
C THR A 114 -10.31 -4.55 27.73
N ASP A 115 -11.63 -4.73 27.58
CA ASP A 115 -12.45 -5.61 28.40
C ASP A 115 -13.56 -6.23 27.54
N PHE A 116 -13.38 -7.51 27.18
CA PHE A 116 -14.36 -8.23 26.37
C PHE A 116 -15.61 -8.60 27.19
N GLN A 117 -16.72 -7.93 26.86
CA GLN A 117 -18.02 -8.20 27.46
C GLN A 117 -19.00 -8.73 26.42
N PHE A 118 -19.33 -10.00 26.47
CA PHE A 118 -20.21 -10.66 25.51
C PHE A 118 -21.58 -9.97 25.36
N GLY A 119 -22.18 -9.50 26.44
CA GLY A 119 -23.45 -8.78 26.41
C GLY A 119 -23.36 -7.47 25.61
N SER A 120 -22.32 -6.69 25.81
CA SER A 120 -22.08 -5.45 25.05
C SER A 120 -21.78 -5.72 23.57
N TYR A 121 -21.05 -6.81 23.29
CA TYR A 121 -20.81 -7.28 21.91
C TYR A 121 -22.13 -7.61 21.20
N LEU A 122 -23.03 -8.39 21.83
CA LEU A 122 -24.34 -8.72 21.27
C LEU A 122 -25.21 -7.47 21.10
N LEU A 123 -25.17 -6.52 22.05
CA LEU A 123 -25.89 -5.25 21.94
C LEU A 123 -25.43 -4.46 20.71
N GLY A 124 -24.13 -4.38 20.44
CA GLY A 124 -23.60 -3.72 19.26
C GLY A 124 -24.14 -4.33 17.95
N TRP A 125 -24.16 -5.65 17.86
CA TRP A 125 -24.76 -6.35 16.72
C TRP A 125 -26.27 -6.11 16.61
N LEU A 126 -26.99 -6.15 17.72
CA LEU A 126 -28.43 -5.89 17.74
C LEU A 126 -28.75 -4.48 17.23
N ILE A 127 -28.05 -3.46 17.70
CA ILE A 127 -28.20 -2.07 17.24
C ILE A 127 -28.00 -1.97 15.72
N LEU A 128 -26.92 -2.58 15.20
CA LEU A 128 -26.63 -2.59 13.77
C LEU A 128 -27.70 -3.30 12.95
N LEU A 129 -28.12 -4.48 13.38
CA LEU A 129 -29.12 -5.28 12.68
C LEU A 129 -30.50 -4.60 12.69
N VAL A 130 -30.90 -3.98 13.81
CA VAL A 130 -32.17 -3.23 13.91
C VAL A 130 -32.14 -2.01 12.99
N ALA A 131 -31.06 -1.22 12.99
CA ALA A 131 -30.94 -0.08 12.08
C ALA A 131 -30.96 -0.52 10.61
N SER A 132 -30.26 -1.59 10.26
CA SER A 132 -30.26 -2.16 8.91
C SER A 132 -31.65 -2.66 8.50
N ALA A 133 -32.36 -3.32 9.38
CA ALA A 133 -33.72 -3.79 9.14
C ALA A 133 -34.73 -2.64 8.98
N LEU A 134 -34.63 -1.59 9.80
CA LEU A 134 -35.48 -0.40 9.67
C LEU A 134 -35.21 0.32 8.33
N TYR A 135 -33.96 0.52 7.96
CA TYR A 135 -33.61 1.11 6.66
C TYR A 135 -34.14 0.25 5.50
N MET A 136 -34.00 -1.06 5.58
CA MET A 136 -34.51 -2.00 4.60
C MET A 136 -36.05 -1.91 4.47
N ILE A 137 -36.77 -1.92 5.58
CA ILE A 137 -38.22 -1.79 5.57
C ILE A 137 -38.63 -0.47 4.89
N VAL A 138 -38.06 0.64 5.31
CA VAL A 138 -38.34 1.95 4.70
C VAL A 138 -38.05 1.93 3.20
N SER A 139 -36.91 1.36 2.78
CA SER A 139 -36.52 1.29 1.36
C SER A 139 -37.49 0.45 0.52
N VAL A 140 -37.88 -0.72 1.01
CA VAL A 140 -38.81 -1.63 0.30
C VAL A 140 -40.19 -1.01 0.08
N TYR A 141 -40.65 -0.20 1.04
CA TYR A 141 -41.99 0.44 0.95
C TYR A 141 -41.94 1.82 0.29
N LEU A 142 -40.89 2.64 0.54
CA LEU A 142 -40.84 4.02 0.11
C LEU A 142 -40.43 4.14 -1.36
N VAL A 143 -39.40 3.42 -1.80
CA VAL A 143 -38.87 3.54 -3.17
C VAL A 143 -39.91 3.30 -4.25
N PRO A 144 -40.73 2.23 -4.21
CA PRO A 144 -41.78 2.00 -5.21
C PRO A 144 -42.92 3.06 -5.21
N ARG A 145 -43.21 3.62 -4.02
CA ARG A 145 -44.21 4.71 -3.91
C ARG A 145 -43.68 6.01 -4.50
N PHE A 146 -42.40 6.31 -4.30
CA PHE A 146 -41.75 7.45 -4.95
C PHE A 146 -41.76 7.33 -6.47
N ASP A 147 -41.50 6.13 -7.02
CA ASP A 147 -41.57 5.90 -8.47
C ASP A 147 -42.95 6.31 -9.01
N LYS A 148 -44.04 5.80 -8.41
CA LYS A 148 -45.41 6.13 -8.84
C LYS A 148 -45.72 7.63 -8.75
N LEU A 149 -45.45 8.23 -7.58
CA LEU A 149 -45.78 9.63 -7.35
C LEU A 149 -45.00 10.61 -8.26
N LEU A 150 -43.73 10.30 -8.57
CA LEU A 150 -42.88 11.16 -9.39
C LEU A 150 -43.16 10.93 -10.90
N GLU A 151 -43.41 9.69 -11.30
CA GLU A 151 -43.82 9.41 -12.69
C GLU A 151 -45.12 10.10 -13.06
N GLU A 152 -46.15 10.00 -12.21
CA GLU A 152 -47.45 10.66 -12.42
C GLU A 152 -47.33 12.20 -12.51
N ARG A 153 -46.43 12.83 -11.73
CA ARG A 153 -46.27 14.30 -11.71
C ARG A 153 -45.34 14.85 -12.77
N LEU A 154 -44.33 14.10 -13.21
CA LEU A 154 -43.24 14.58 -14.06
C LEU A 154 -43.39 14.18 -15.54
N THR A 155 -44.33 13.27 -15.89
CA THR A 155 -44.57 12.85 -17.27
C THR A 155 -45.12 13.98 -18.19
N HIS A 156 -45.65 15.03 -17.62
CA HIS A 156 -46.32 16.12 -18.35
C HIS A 156 -45.45 17.32 -18.77
N ARG A 157 -44.12 17.30 -18.57
CA ARG A 157 -43.29 18.46 -18.91
C ARG A 157 -42.02 18.12 -19.71
N SER A 158 -41.79 18.93 -20.72
CA SER A 158 -40.56 19.04 -21.54
C SER A 158 -39.26 19.32 -20.72
N PHE A 159 -39.31 19.09 -19.42
CA PHE A 159 -38.27 19.36 -18.42
C PHE A 159 -37.11 18.34 -18.46
N ARG A 160 -37.20 17.33 -19.32
CA ARG A 160 -36.39 16.11 -19.23
C ARG A 160 -34.89 16.29 -19.54
N SER A 161 -34.50 17.23 -20.38
CA SER A 161 -33.08 17.26 -20.83
C SER A 161 -32.13 17.92 -19.83
N TYR A 162 -32.54 19.00 -19.19
CA TYR A 162 -31.71 19.74 -18.21
C TYR A 162 -31.88 19.24 -16.78
N ALA A 163 -33.00 18.63 -16.44
CA ALA A 163 -33.32 18.19 -15.10
C ALA A 163 -32.28 17.21 -14.53
N ARG A 164 -31.67 16.39 -15.38
CA ARG A 164 -30.63 15.42 -14.96
C ARG A 164 -29.35 16.06 -14.41
N TYR A 165 -29.12 17.35 -14.66
CA TYR A 165 -27.94 18.06 -14.15
C TYR A 165 -28.22 18.85 -12.88
N ILE A 166 -29.49 19.07 -12.50
CA ILE A 166 -29.87 19.89 -11.35
C ILE A 166 -29.33 19.29 -10.04
N ILE A 167 -29.61 18.01 -9.79
CA ILE A 167 -29.17 17.35 -8.55
C ILE A 167 -27.65 17.22 -8.47
N PRO A 168 -26.93 16.74 -9.50
CA PRO A 168 -25.48 16.72 -9.46
C PRO A 168 -24.84 18.10 -9.22
N VAL A 169 -25.31 19.15 -9.89
CA VAL A 169 -24.79 20.52 -9.71
C VAL A 169 -25.11 21.04 -8.29
N ALA A 170 -26.34 20.85 -7.82
CA ALA A 170 -26.70 21.21 -6.44
C ALA A 170 -25.86 20.44 -5.40
N SER A 171 -25.60 19.15 -5.65
CA SER A 171 -24.73 18.34 -4.80
C SER A 171 -23.28 18.82 -4.78
N ILE A 172 -22.74 19.25 -5.93
CA ILE A 172 -21.41 19.87 -6.00
C ILE A 172 -21.36 21.15 -5.16
N LEU A 173 -22.37 22.02 -5.32
CA LEU A 173 -22.47 23.25 -4.52
C LEU A 173 -22.56 22.94 -3.02
N MET A 174 -23.35 21.95 -2.63
CA MET A 174 -23.42 21.49 -1.23
C MET A 174 -22.10 20.95 -0.71
N VAL A 175 -21.34 20.19 -1.52
CA VAL A 175 -20.01 19.71 -1.16
C VAL A 175 -19.04 20.88 -0.95
N ILE A 176 -19.06 21.87 -1.85
CA ILE A 176 -18.23 23.09 -1.71
C ILE A 176 -18.60 23.86 -0.45
N LEU A 177 -19.90 24.08 -0.19
CA LEU A 177 -20.37 24.76 1.02
C LEU A 177 -20.02 23.97 2.29
N GLY A 178 -20.14 22.63 2.23
CA GLY A 178 -19.73 21.76 3.32
C GLY A 178 -18.22 21.85 3.59
N ALA A 179 -17.39 21.85 2.54
CA ALA A 179 -15.95 22.02 2.67
C ALA A 179 -15.59 23.39 3.30
N ILE A 180 -16.29 24.46 2.89
CA ILE A 180 -16.13 25.80 3.52
C ILE A 180 -16.60 25.75 4.98
N ALA A 181 -17.71 25.09 5.28
CA ALA A 181 -18.21 24.96 6.66
C ALA A 181 -17.21 24.21 7.56
N LEU A 182 -16.49 23.22 7.02
CA LEU A 182 -15.44 22.49 7.73
C LEU A 182 -14.18 23.32 8.01
N THR A 183 -14.05 24.53 7.47
CA THR A 183 -13.01 25.50 7.90
C THR A 183 -13.41 26.29 9.15
N ASN A 184 -14.67 26.18 9.59
CA ASN A 184 -15.19 26.88 10.75
C ASN A 184 -15.12 26.00 12.00
N GLU A 185 -14.29 26.37 12.97
CA GLU A 185 -14.07 25.62 14.21
C GLU A 185 -15.35 25.34 15.01
N HIS A 186 -16.34 26.26 15.01
CA HIS A 186 -17.60 26.07 15.74
C HIS A 186 -18.47 24.97 15.10
N LEU A 187 -18.44 24.83 13.78
CA LEU A 187 -19.24 23.81 13.08
C LEU A 187 -18.59 22.44 13.18
N ILE A 188 -17.27 22.35 13.15
CA ILE A 188 -16.53 21.09 13.31
C ILE A 188 -16.78 20.49 14.69
N ARG A 189 -16.81 21.29 15.76
CA ARG A 189 -17.07 20.84 17.14
C ARG A 189 -18.45 20.20 17.35
N LEU A 190 -19.36 20.30 16.38
CA LEU A 190 -20.65 19.59 16.41
C LEU A 190 -20.52 18.10 16.02
N LEU A 191 -19.37 17.70 15.46
CA LEU A 191 -19.11 16.32 15.11
C LEU A 191 -18.62 15.53 16.34
N PRO A 192 -18.84 14.19 16.38
CA PRO A 192 -18.21 13.34 17.39
C PRO A 192 -16.67 13.46 17.35
N ASP A 193 -16.02 13.48 18.52
CA ASP A 193 -14.58 13.76 18.68
C ASP A 193 -13.66 13.04 17.67
N PRO A 194 -13.82 11.74 17.35
CA PRO A 194 -12.96 11.07 16.37
C PRO A 194 -13.15 11.60 14.94
N LEU A 195 -14.36 12.05 14.57
CA LEU A 195 -14.63 12.65 13.27
C LEU A 195 -14.20 14.12 13.24
N GLU A 196 -14.38 14.87 14.33
CA GLU A 196 -13.86 16.22 14.50
C GLU A 196 -12.35 16.24 14.26
N ASN A 197 -11.60 15.40 14.97
CA ASN A 197 -10.15 15.29 14.83
C ASN A 197 -9.69 14.87 13.42
N ARG A 198 -10.47 14.06 12.72
CA ARG A 198 -10.10 13.59 11.37
C ARG A 198 -10.48 14.57 10.26
N LEU A 199 -11.62 15.23 10.37
CA LEU A 199 -12.12 16.16 9.35
C LEU A 199 -11.57 17.58 9.55
N GLY A 200 -11.43 18.03 10.82
CA GLY A 200 -10.88 19.34 11.14
C GLY A 200 -9.42 19.51 10.74
N ASN A 201 -8.70 18.40 10.67
CA ASN A 201 -7.31 18.38 10.27
C ASN A 201 -7.10 17.99 8.79
N ILE A 202 -8.10 18.08 7.91
CA ILE A 202 -7.87 17.84 6.47
C ILE A 202 -7.18 19.08 5.87
N ASN A 203 -5.87 19.04 5.80
CA ASN A 203 -5.04 20.03 5.11
C ASN A 203 -3.90 19.34 4.33
N LEU A 204 -3.28 20.05 3.41
CA LEU A 204 -2.18 19.53 2.60
C LEU A 204 -0.85 19.43 3.37
N ARG A 205 -0.77 19.99 4.58
CA ARG A 205 0.41 19.93 5.45
C ARG A 205 0.40 18.75 6.41
N GLN A 206 -0.60 17.87 6.33
CA GLN A 206 -0.62 16.68 7.18
C GLN A 206 0.51 15.73 6.84
N HIS A 207 1.06 15.13 7.88
CA HIS A 207 2.09 14.10 7.79
C HIS A 207 1.85 13.09 6.65
N SER A 208 0.70 12.43 6.63
CA SER A 208 0.37 11.41 5.61
C SER A 208 0.25 11.95 4.16
N VAL A 209 0.06 13.25 3.96
CA VAL A 209 0.07 13.90 2.64
C VAL A 209 1.50 14.24 2.24
N LEU A 210 2.26 14.83 3.17
CA LEU A 210 3.67 15.19 2.95
C LEU A 210 4.52 13.96 2.65
N GLU A 211 4.32 12.86 3.39
CA GLU A 211 4.97 11.59 3.11
C GLU A 211 4.68 11.09 1.69
N ARG A 212 3.39 11.06 1.28
CA ARG A 212 3.05 10.63 -0.09
C ARG A 212 3.67 11.51 -1.15
N ILE A 213 3.74 12.83 -0.93
CA ILE A 213 4.42 13.74 -1.86
C ILE A 213 5.90 13.38 -1.97
N THR A 214 6.54 13.05 -0.85
CA THR A 214 7.94 12.60 -0.83
C THR A 214 8.10 11.28 -1.59
N PHE A 215 7.27 10.26 -1.29
CA PHE A 215 7.31 8.98 -2.00
C PHE A 215 7.08 9.14 -3.51
N TYR A 216 6.18 10.04 -3.92
CA TYR A 216 5.92 10.28 -5.33
C TYR A 216 7.13 10.95 -6.01
N LYS A 217 7.78 11.92 -5.35
CA LYS A 217 9.00 12.56 -5.89
C LYS A 217 10.11 11.52 -6.06
N ASP A 218 10.34 10.68 -5.05
CA ASP A 218 11.37 9.66 -5.09
C ASP A 218 11.02 8.55 -6.10
N GLY A 219 9.75 8.16 -6.20
CA GLY A 219 9.27 7.24 -7.21
C GLY A 219 9.42 7.75 -8.65
N PHE A 220 9.23 9.06 -8.88
CA PHE A 220 9.50 9.65 -10.20
C PHE A 220 10.98 9.60 -10.56
N ARG A 221 11.89 9.78 -9.59
CA ARG A 221 13.34 9.62 -9.83
C ARG A 221 13.69 8.19 -10.26
N ILE A 222 13.06 7.18 -9.65
CA ILE A 222 13.23 5.78 -10.10
C ILE A 222 12.72 5.62 -11.54
N ILE A 223 11.57 6.21 -11.89
CA ILE A 223 11.04 6.13 -13.28
C ILE A 223 11.96 6.85 -14.27
N GLU A 224 12.61 7.95 -13.88
CA GLU A 224 13.59 8.66 -14.73
C GLU A 224 14.77 7.77 -15.10
N ASP A 225 15.22 6.91 -14.20
CA ASP A 225 16.32 5.97 -14.45
C ASP A 225 15.86 4.69 -15.19
N TYR A 226 14.59 4.28 -15.01
CA TYR A 226 14.02 3.08 -15.63
C TYR A 226 12.75 3.39 -16.46
N PRO A 227 12.79 4.28 -17.49
CA PRO A 227 11.60 4.88 -18.05
C PRO A 227 10.75 3.94 -18.92
N LEU A 228 11.35 2.99 -19.64
CA LEU A 228 10.65 2.20 -20.65
C LEU A 228 10.02 0.94 -20.08
N THR A 229 10.84 0.06 -19.50
CA THR A 229 10.44 -1.28 -19.04
C THR A 229 10.28 -1.38 -17.52
N GLY A 230 10.59 -0.29 -16.81
CA GLY A 230 10.64 -0.28 -15.36
C GLY A 230 11.84 -1.04 -14.78
N ALA A 231 11.91 -1.07 -13.47
CA ALA A 231 12.98 -1.74 -12.74
C ALA A 231 12.63 -3.18 -12.30
N GLY A 232 11.46 -3.69 -12.70
CA GLY A 232 11.03 -5.07 -12.38
C GLY A 232 10.07 -5.16 -11.20
N GLY A 233 9.50 -6.35 -11.01
CA GLY A 233 8.55 -6.59 -9.92
C GLY A 233 9.17 -6.43 -8.54
N GLY A 234 8.52 -5.70 -7.64
CA GLY A 234 9.02 -5.37 -6.30
C GLY A 234 10.09 -4.28 -6.28
N ALA A 235 10.29 -3.58 -7.39
CA ALA A 235 11.35 -2.56 -7.56
C ALA A 235 11.31 -1.45 -6.50
N TRP A 236 10.13 -1.04 -6.06
CA TRP A 236 10.04 -0.05 -4.98
C TRP A 236 10.77 -0.54 -3.72
N ASN A 237 10.50 -1.76 -3.27
CA ASN A 237 11.12 -2.30 -2.06
C ASN A 237 12.65 -2.42 -2.15
N SER A 238 13.17 -2.70 -3.35
CA SER A 238 14.61 -2.84 -3.56
C SER A 238 15.32 -1.49 -3.72
N LEU A 239 14.62 -0.49 -4.28
CA LEU A 239 15.26 0.76 -4.72
C LEU A 239 15.00 1.96 -3.80
N TYR A 240 13.88 1.99 -3.04
CA TYR A 240 13.47 3.23 -2.37
C TYR A 240 14.51 3.77 -1.39
N GLU A 241 15.30 2.91 -0.73
CA GLU A 241 16.33 3.34 0.21
C GLU A 241 17.52 4.03 -0.48
N GLU A 242 17.77 3.73 -1.75
CA GLU A 242 18.76 4.40 -2.57
C GLU A 242 18.26 5.77 -3.06
N TYR A 243 16.95 5.90 -3.33
CA TYR A 243 16.33 7.10 -3.90
C TYR A 243 15.69 8.03 -2.87
N GLN A 244 15.52 7.58 -1.60
CA GLN A 244 14.79 8.31 -0.58
C GLN A 244 15.42 9.69 -0.27
N SER A 245 14.57 10.71 -0.15
CA SER A 245 14.97 12.08 0.14
C SER A 245 15.24 12.35 1.62
N ASN A 246 14.65 11.54 2.52
CA ASN A 246 14.85 11.51 3.97
C ASN A 246 14.67 10.05 4.45
N PRO A 247 15.09 9.69 5.67
CA PRO A 247 15.19 8.29 6.12
C PRO A 247 13.83 7.64 6.48
N TYR A 248 12.79 7.84 5.67
CA TYR A 248 11.48 7.19 5.88
C TYR A 248 11.54 5.67 5.67
N VAL A 249 10.56 4.96 6.24
CA VAL A 249 10.36 3.53 6.04
C VAL A 249 8.99 3.29 5.44
N THR A 250 8.95 2.68 4.26
CA THR A 250 7.69 2.31 3.62
C THR A 250 7.85 1.06 2.75
N LYS A 251 6.80 0.26 2.68
CA LYS A 251 6.77 -0.92 1.79
C LYS A 251 6.24 -0.59 0.39
N ASP A 252 5.49 0.53 0.26
CA ASP A 252 4.75 0.87 -0.95
C ASP A 252 4.74 2.39 -1.14
N PRO A 253 4.74 2.90 -2.38
CA PRO A 253 4.69 4.34 -2.66
C PRO A 253 3.29 4.95 -2.45
N HIS A 254 2.31 4.20 -1.90
CA HIS A 254 0.92 4.61 -1.71
C HIS A 254 0.22 5.12 -2.98
N SER A 255 0.55 4.53 -4.12
CA SER A 255 -0.17 4.67 -5.39
C SER A 255 0.11 3.45 -6.27
N TYR A 256 -0.93 2.69 -6.56
CA TYR A 256 -0.81 1.53 -7.45
C TYR A 256 -0.26 1.90 -8.84
N TYR A 257 -0.71 3.02 -9.40
CA TYR A 257 -0.26 3.43 -10.75
C TYR A 257 1.20 3.86 -10.76
N LEU A 258 1.66 4.53 -9.70
CA LEU A 258 3.07 4.88 -9.55
C LEU A 258 3.91 3.62 -9.38
N ASN A 259 3.51 2.71 -8.48
CA ASN A 259 4.22 1.44 -8.30
C ASN A 259 4.26 0.62 -9.60
N HIS A 260 3.14 0.55 -10.32
CA HIS A 260 3.09 -0.12 -11.61
C HIS A 260 4.03 0.52 -12.65
N ALA A 261 4.14 1.86 -12.67
CA ALA A 261 5.10 2.55 -13.54
C ALA A 261 6.57 2.29 -13.13
N ILE A 262 6.87 2.21 -11.83
CA ILE A 262 8.20 1.85 -11.33
C ILE A 262 8.57 0.42 -11.77
N GLU A 263 7.64 -0.51 -11.64
CA GLU A 263 7.88 -1.93 -11.95
C GLU A 263 7.92 -2.25 -13.44
N THR A 264 7.04 -1.63 -14.24
CA THR A 264 6.84 -2.00 -15.66
C THR A 264 7.16 -0.88 -16.65
N GLY A 265 7.61 0.27 -16.14
CA GLY A 265 7.92 1.46 -16.92
C GLY A 265 6.67 2.13 -17.52
N MET A 266 6.91 3.18 -18.28
CA MET A 266 5.85 3.92 -18.96
C MET A 266 5.12 3.07 -20.02
N VAL A 267 5.79 2.07 -20.61
CA VAL A 267 5.16 1.15 -21.56
C VAL A 267 4.08 0.32 -20.85
N GLY A 268 4.40 -0.27 -19.70
CA GLY A 268 3.44 -1.05 -18.92
C GLY A 268 2.27 -0.20 -18.42
N LEU A 269 2.56 1.01 -17.90
CA LEU A 269 1.51 1.94 -17.46
C LEU A 269 0.58 2.34 -18.61
N ILE A 270 1.12 2.68 -19.78
CA ILE A 270 0.30 3.04 -20.97
C ILE A 270 -0.57 1.85 -21.38
N LEU A 271 -0.03 0.63 -21.40
CA LEU A 271 -0.80 -0.57 -21.74
C LEU A 271 -1.94 -0.82 -20.74
N LEU A 272 -1.69 -0.66 -19.44
CA LEU A 272 -2.72 -0.76 -18.40
C LEU A 272 -3.81 0.29 -18.60
N LEU A 273 -3.44 1.55 -18.78
CA LEU A 273 -4.41 2.64 -18.98
C LEU A 273 -5.19 2.49 -20.29
N ALA A 274 -4.54 2.05 -21.37
CA ALA A 274 -5.20 1.75 -22.63
C ALA A 274 -6.20 0.58 -22.48
N PHE A 275 -5.84 -0.47 -21.76
CA PHE A 275 -6.74 -1.59 -21.46
C PHE A 275 -7.96 -1.12 -20.65
N LEU A 276 -7.74 -0.36 -19.58
CA LEU A 276 -8.83 0.20 -18.77
C LEU A 276 -9.72 1.09 -19.63
N ALA A 277 -9.13 2.03 -20.38
CA ALA A 277 -9.86 2.93 -21.29
C ALA A 277 -10.70 2.14 -22.30
N PHE A 278 -10.12 1.10 -22.91
CA PHE A 278 -10.84 0.23 -23.85
C PHE A 278 -12.08 -0.41 -23.22
N VAL A 279 -11.94 -1.00 -22.02
CA VAL A 279 -13.06 -1.65 -21.30
C VAL A 279 -14.14 -0.62 -20.96
N TYR A 280 -13.75 0.52 -20.38
CA TYR A 280 -14.67 1.56 -19.95
C TYR A 280 -15.39 2.23 -21.13
N ILE A 281 -14.67 2.61 -22.19
CA ILE A 281 -15.25 3.21 -23.40
C ILE A 281 -16.23 2.22 -24.04
N ARG A 282 -15.85 0.95 -24.18
CA ARG A 282 -16.72 -0.09 -24.72
C ARG A 282 -17.99 -0.27 -23.88
N PHE A 283 -17.86 -0.31 -22.56
CA PHE A 283 -18.98 -0.43 -21.64
C PHE A 283 -19.95 0.75 -21.77
N ILE A 284 -19.43 1.98 -21.74
CA ILE A 284 -20.24 3.20 -21.84
C ILE A 284 -20.93 3.31 -23.21
N ARG A 285 -20.23 2.98 -24.31
CA ARG A 285 -20.81 3.01 -25.66
C ARG A 285 -21.97 2.03 -25.85
N ASN A 286 -21.93 0.89 -25.18
CA ASN A 286 -22.97 -0.13 -25.27
C ASN A 286 -24.20 0.18 -24.39
N ARG A 287 -24.23 1.30 -23.68
CA ARG A 287 -25.28 1.65 -22.70
C ARG A 287 -26.69 1.57 -23.26
N VAL A 288 -26.90 2.02 -24.51
CA VAL A 288 -28.24 2.10 -25.14
C VAL A 288 -28.66 0.78 -25.79
N SER A 289 -27.70 0.01 -26.29
CA SER A 289 -27.94 -1.19 -27.10
C SER A 289 -27.92 -2.50 -26.30
N ASP A 290 -27.68 -2.45 -25.00
CA ASP A 290 -27.47 -3.63 -24.18
C ASP A 290 -28.51 -3.74 -23.05
N PRO A 291 -29.47 -4.67 -23.16
CA PRO A 291 -30.49 -4.91 -22.11
C PRO A 291 -29.89 -5.29 -20.75
N GLY A 292 -28.71 -5.90 -20.73
CA GLY A 292 -28.00 -6.29 -19.50
C GLY A 292 -27.21 -5.16 -18.86
N TYR A 293 -27.17 -3.96 -19.46
CA TYR A 293 -26.40 -2.84 -18.96
C TYR A 293 -26.69 -2.46 -17.50
N PRO A 294 -27.95 -2.37 -17.02
CA PRO A 294 -28.25 -2.01 -15.63
C PRO A 294 -27.66 -2.99 -14.62
N TYR A 295 -27.64 -4.28 -14.95
CA TYR A 295 -27.07 -5.32 -14.08
C TYR A 295 -25.53 -5.30 -14.07
N ARG A 296 -24.91 -4.93 -15.19
CA ARG A 296 -23.45 -4.83 -15.29
C ARG A 296 -22.93 -3.52 -14.73
N PHE A 297 -23.77 -2.52 -14.55
CA PHE A 297 -23.38 -1.24 -13.97
C PHE A 297 -22.89 -1.38 -12.53
N VAL A 298 -23.32 -2.38 -11.76
CA VAL A 298 -22.80 -2.64 -10.41
C VAL A 298 -21.30 -3.02 -10.45
N PHE A 299 -20.88 -3.75 -11.46
CA PHE A 299 -19.46 -4.12 -11.65
C PHE A 299 -18.61 -2.91 -12.09
N PHE A 300 -19.18 -2.05 -12.92
CA PHE A 300 -18.59 -0.76 -13.26
C PHE A 300 -18.37 0.10 -11.99
N VAL A 301 -19.38 0.24 -11.15
CA VAL A 301 -19.30 0.99 -9.90
C VAL A 301 -18.23 0.39 -8.98
N PHE A 302 -18.24 -0.92 -8.80
CA PHE A 302 -17.27 -1.60 -7.95
C PHE A 302 -15.84 -1.39 -8.45
N ALA A 303 -15.56 -1.70 -9.71
CA ALA A 303 -14.24 -1.55 -10.30
C ALA A 303 -13.76 -0.09 -10.24
N SER A 304 -14.63 0.87 -10.58
CA SER A 304 -14.31 2.30 -10.51
C SER A 304 -13.96 2.75 -9.09
N SER A 305 -14.66 2.24 -8.07
CA SER A 305 -14.40 2.58 -6.67
C SER A 305 -12.98 2.18 -6.25
N ILE A 306 -12.60 0.96 -6.56
CA ILE A 306 -11.26 0.44 -6.21
C ILE A 306 -10.18 1.14 -7.03
N LEU A 307 -10.35 1.24 -8.35
CA LEU A 307 -9.36 1.84 -9.26
C LEU A 307 -9.11 3.33 -8.95
N LEU A 308 -10.16 4.10 -8.63
CA LEU A 308 -10.01 5.50 -8.22
C LEU A 308 -9.32 5.62 -6.86
N HIS A 309 -9.66 4.77 -5.88
CA HIS A 309 -8.97 4.79 -4.60
C HIS A 309 -7.49 4.39 -4.74
N SER A 310 -7.17 3.54 -5.71
CA SER A 310 -5.81 3.10 -6.00
C SER A 310 -4.90 4.18 -6.64
N LEU A 311 -5.44 5.37 -6.95
CA LEU A 311 -4.63 6.55 -7.28
C LEU A 311 -3.80 7.04 -6.08
N VAL A 312 -4.33 6.86 -4.88
CA VAL A 312 -3.75 7.38 -3.63
C VAL A 312 -3.45 6.29 -2.61
N ASP A 313 -3.54 5.01 -3.03
CA ASP A 313 -3.21 3.85 -2.20
C ASP A 313 -2.89 2.60 -3.05
N PHE A 314 -2.45 1.52 -2.44
CA PHE A 314 -1.99 0.28 -3.10
C PHE A 314 -3.02 -0.87 -3.08
N ASN A 315 -4.34 -0.55 -3.17
CA ASN A 315 -5.40 -1.58 -3.03
C ASN A 315 -5.29 -2.74 -4.03
N MET A 316 -4.78 -2.47 -5.24
CA MET A 316 -4.64 -3.48 -6.30
C MET A 316 -3.49 -4.48 -6.05
N GLU A 317 -2.65 -4.25 -5.05
CA GLU A 317 -1.60 -5.20 -4.65
C GLU A 317 -2.15 -6.39 -3.85
N PHE A 318 -3.32 -6.22 -3.24
CA PHE A 318 -4.05 -7.35 -2.65
C PHE A 318 -4.63 -8.24 -3.76
N LEU A 319 -4.08 -9.44 -3.94
CA LEU A 319 -4.42 -10.36 -5.04
C LEU A 319 -5.92 -10.62 -5.19
N TYR A 320 -6.66 -10.76 -4.08
CA TYR A 320 -8.11 -10.97 -4.15
C TYR A 320 -8.87 -9.70 -4.53
N VAL A 321 -8.37 -8.50 -4.21
CA VAL A 321 -8.97 -7.23 -4.63
C VAL A 321 -8.76 -7.03 -6.13
N SER A 322 -7.53 -7.17 -6.60
CA SER A 322 -7.19 -7.06 -8.03
C SER A 322 -7.90 -8.13 -8.86
N GLY A 323 -7.91 -9.39 -8.39
CA GLY A 323 -8.63 -10.48 -9.04
C GLY A 323 -10.11 -10.18 -9.20
N PHE A 324 -10.76 -9.63 -8.17
CA PHE A 324 -12.16 -9.25 -8.24
C PHE A 324 -12.41 -8.04 -9.16
N VAL A 325 -11.51 -7.05 -9.17
CA VAL A 325 -11.58 -5.92 -10.13
C VAL A 325 -11.46 -6.43 -11.57
N PHE A 326 -10.51 -7.30 -11.87
CA PHE A 326 -10.38 -7.88 -13.23
C PHE A 326 -11.58 -8.74 -13.61
N LEU A 327 -12.18 -9.47 -12.66
CA LEU A 327 -13.46 -10.16 -12.88
C LEU A 327 -14.57 -9.17 -13.26
N CYS A 328 -14.70 -8.05 -12.53
CA CYS A 328 -15.65 -6.99 -12.84
C CYS A 328 -15.42 -6.41 -14.26
N LEU A 329 -14.16 -6.12 -14.62
CA LEU A 329 -13.81 -5.63 -15.96
C LEU A 329 -14.16 -6.67 -17.05
N GLY A 330 -13.96 -7.95 -16.79
CA GLY A 330 -14.36 -9.05 -17.67
C GLY A 330 -15.89 -9.09 -17.90
N ILE A 331 -16.67 -8.96 -16.82
CA ILE A 331 -18.14 -8.92 -16.88
C ILE A 331 -18.62 -7.67 -17.63
N MET A 332 -18.01 -6.51 -17.42
CA MET A 332 -18.31 -5.28 -18.16
C MET A 332 -18.06 -5.43 -19.66
N SER A 333 -17.04 -6.20 -20.05
CA SER A 333 -16.69 -6.44 -21.46
C SER A 333 -17.57 -7.49 -22.13
N SER A 334 -18.30 -8.32 -21.38
CA SER A 334 -19.20 -9.33 -21.92
C SER A 334 -20.42 -8.67 -22.60
N ARG A 335 -20.97 -9.31 -23.62
CA ARG A 335 -22.27 -8.93 -24.22
C ARG A 335 -23.33 -9.89 -23.69
N THR A 336 -24.48 -9.38 -23.30
CA THR A 336 -25.68 -10.23 -23.19
C THR A 336 -26.05 -10.61 -24.63
N THR A 337 -25.69 -11.79 -25.04
CA THR A 337 -26.32 -12.39 -26.22
C THR A 337 -27.75 -12.64 -25.79
N GLU A 338 -28.70 -11.81 -26.24
CA GLU A 338 -30.08 -12.30 -26.34
C GLU A 338 -29.96 -13.62 -27.09
N ALA A 339 -30.59 -14.66 -26.53
CA ALA A 339 -30.70 -15.91 -27.25
C ALA A 339 -31.33 -15.53 -28.61
N VAL A 340 -30.48 -15.46 -29.64
CA VAL A 340 -30.98 -15.34 -31.01
C VAL A 340 -31.92 -16.52 -31.14
N PRO A 341 -33.24 -16.29 -31.42
CA PRO A 341 -34.17 -17.39 -31.62
C PRO A 341 -33.47 -18.33 -32.59
N GLU A 342 -33.32 -19.60 -32.22
CA GLU A 342 -32.72 -20.60 -33.09
C GLU A 342 -33.47 -20.57 -34.43
N VAL A 343 -32.98 -19.76 -35.36
CA VAL A 343 -33.32 -19.95 -36.76
C VAL A 343 -32.73 -21.30 -37.08
N LYS A 344 -33.61 -22.30 -37.11
CA LYS A 344 -33.28 -23.67 -37.54
C LYS A 344 -32.77 -23.63 -38.96
N HIS A 345 -31.53 -23.18 -39.15
CA HIS A 345 -30.79 -23.41 -40.36
C HIS A 345 -30.47 -24.91 -40.41
N LYS A 346 -31.27 -25.65 -41.17
CA LYS A 346 -30.94 -27.00 -41.69
C LYS A 346 -29.74 -26.91 -42.62
N GLY A 347 -28.58 -26.61 -42.07
CA GLY A 347 -27.29 -26.63 -42.76
C GLY A 347 -26.28 -27.33 -41.87
N LYS A 348 -25.72 -28.44 -42.36
CA LYS A 348 -24.63 -29.20 -41.75
C LYS A 348 -23.35 -28.33 -41.75
N HIS A 349 -23.24 -27.33 -40.89
CA HIS A 349 -21.96 -26.67 -40.58
C HIS A 349 -21.33 -27.42 -39.40
N LYS A 350 -20.28 -28.17 -39.69
CA LYS A 350 -19.40 -28.79 -38.68
C LYS A 350 -18.86 -27.71 -37.73
N PRO A 351 -18.76 -28.00 -36.44
CA PRO A 351 -18.40 -27.00 -35.43
C PRO A 351 -16.88 -26.72 -35.40
N GLN A 352 -16.38 -25.97 -36.36
CA GLN A 352 -15.00 -25.46 -36.32
C GLN A 352 -14.74 -24.58 -35.08
N ARG A 353 -15.81 -23.94 -34.56
CA ARG A 353 -15.76 -23.18 -33.29
C ARG A 353 -15.54 -24.04 -32.04
N SER A 354 -15.81 -25.34 -32.07
CA SER A 354 -15.63 -26.20 -30.91
C SER A 354 -14.15 -26.52 -30.64
N LEU A 355 -13.36 -26.73 -31.70
CA LEU A 355 -11.93 -27.06 -31.61
C LEU A 355 -11.12 -25.87 -31.03
N PHE A 356 -11.40 -24.66 -31.48
CA PHE A 356 -10.76 -23.43 -30.95
C PHE A 356 -11.12 -23.17 -29.47
N LYS A 357 -12.37 -23.39 -29.10
CA LYS A 357 -12.79 -23.28 -27.69
C LYS A 357 -12.12 -24.36 -26.83
N LEU A 358 -12.02 -25.59 -27.34
CA LEU A 358 -11.38 -26.66 -26.61
C LEU A 358 -9.87 -26.43 -26.47
N ALA A 359 -9.20 -25.95 -27.53
CA ALA A 359 -7.79 -25.58 -27.50
C ALA A 359 -7.54 -24.41 -26.51
N TYR A 360 -8.39 -23.39 -26.51
CA TYR A 360 -8.31 -22.27 -25.57
C TYR A 360 -8.50 -22.74 -24.11
N LEU A 361 -9.55 -23.53 -23.83
CA LEU A 361 -9.78 -24.08 -22.50
C LEU A 361 -8.62 -25.00 -22.07
N GLY A 362 -8.12 -25.84 -22.98
CA GLY A 362 -6.97 -26.69 -22.71
C GLY A 362 -5.71 -25.90 -22.39
N SER A 363 -5.39 -24.87 -23.17
CA SER A 363 -4.22 -24.01 -22.92
C SER A 363 -4.33 -23.25 -21.59
N MET A 364 -5.50 -22.72 -21.25
CA MET A 364 -5.75 -22.06 -19.97
C MET A 364 -5.66 -23.03 -18.80
N SER A 365 -6.14 -24.27 -18.96
CA SER A 365 -6.03 -25.29 -17.92
C SER A 365 -4.58 -25.70 -17.69
N ILE A 366 -3.80 -25.89 -18.75
CA ILE A 366 -2.36 -26.18 -18.66
C ILE A 366 -1.63 -25.02 -17.95
N LEU A 367 -1.90 -23.78 -18.35
CA LEU A 367 -1.32 -22.60 -17.71
C LEU A 367 -1.68 -22.54 -16.21
N ALA A 368 -2.94 -22.81 -15.86
CA ALA A 368 -3.37 -22.85 -14.46
C ALA A 368 -2.62 -23.93 -13.66
N VAL A 369 -2.44 -25.12 -14.21
CA VAL A 369 -1.68 -26.21 -13.56
C VAL A 369 -0.21 -25.82 -13.37
N ILE A 370 0.41 -25.18 -14.37
CA ILE A 370 1.79 -24.67 -14.28
C ILE A 370 1.90 -23.64 -13.16
N ILE A 371 0.99 -22.67 -13.11
CA ILE A 371 0.97 -21.64 -12.06
C ILE A 371 0.79 -22.28 -10.68
N LEU A 372 -0.15 -23.21 -10.53
CA LEU A 372 -0.39 -23.95 -9.28
C LEU A 372 0.85 -24.74 -8.84
N PHE A 373 1.56 -25.37 -9.76
CA PHE A 373 2.79 -26.10 -9.45
C PHE A 373 3.87 -25.16 -8.90
N PHE A 374 4.13 -24.04 -9.58
CA PHE A 374 5.12 -23.06 -9.10
C PHE A 374 4.69 -22.38 -7.80
N ALA A 375 3.40 -22.11 -7.63
CA ALA A 375 2.86 -21.56 -6.38
C ALA A 375 3.04 -22.54 -5.21
N ALA A 376 2.69 -23.81 -5.39
CA ALA A 376 2.87 -24.86 -4.38
C ALA A 376 4.35 -25.03 -4.00
N ARG A 377 5.24 -25.04 -4.99
CA ARG A 377 6.70 -25.10 -4.78
C ARG A 377 7.20 -23.90 -3.97
N SER A 378 6.67 -22.70 -4.25
CA SER A 378 7.02 -21.47 -3.53
C SER A 378 6.54 -21.50 -2.08
N VAL A 379 5.30 -21.92 -1.85
CA VAL A 379 4.73 -22.06 -0.48
C VAL A 379 5.52 -23.10 0.32
N TYR A 380 5.89 -24.21 -0.29
CA TYR A 380 6.69 -25.24 0.37
C TYR A 380 8.09 -24.74 0.74
N ALA A 381 8.78 -24.05 -0.19
CA ALA A 381 10.09 -23.45 0.07
C ALA A 381 10.02 -22.42 1.23
N ASN A 382 9.00 -21.56 1.21
CA ASN A 382 8.81 -20.56 2.26
C ASN A 382 8.52 -21.20 3.62
N LYS A 383 7.64 -22.20 3.65
CA LYS A 383 7.35 -22.95 4.89
C LYS A 383 8.60 -23.62 5.45
N LEU A 384 9.40 -24.25 4.58
CA LEU A 384 10.64 -24.89 4.98
C LEU A 384 11.65 -23.87 5.51
N PHE A 385 11.78 -22.71 4.86
CA PHE A 385 12.64 -21.62 5.30
C PHE A 385 12.25 -21.10 6.69
N THR A 386 10.97 -20.75 6.87
CA THR A 386 10.47 -20.22 8.15
C THR A 386 10.68 -21.22 9.28
N HIS A 387 10.33 -22.50 9.05
CA HIS A 387 10.51 -23.55 10.04
C HIS A 387 11.98 -23.76 10.41
N THR A 388 12.89 -23.75 9.42
CA THR A 388 14.33 -23.90 9.69
C THR A 388 14.90 -22.73 10.48
N ILE A 389 14.47 -21.49 10.20
CA ILE A 389 14.87 -20.31 10.98
C ILE A 389 14.34 -20.38 12.43
N GLU A 390 13.09 -20.78 12.63
CA GLU A 390 12.50 -20.93 13.97
C GLU A 390 13.21 -21.99 14.81
N GLU A 391 13.57 -23.13 14.21
CA GLU A 391 14.21 -24.24 14.90
C GLU A 391 15.74 -24.11 15.02
N LEU A 392 16.38 -23.24 14.23
CA LEU A 392 17.83 -23.01 14.27
C LEU A 392 18.35 -22.65 15.68
N ASN A 393 17.50 -21.97 16.46
CA ASN A 393 17.84 -21.52 17.82
C ASN A 393 17.52 -22.55 18.90
N GLU A 394 16.82 -23.65 18.59
CA GLU A 394 16.29 -24.56 19.61
C GLU A 394 16.68 -26.03 19.43
N THR A 395 16.70 -26.58 18.22
CA THR A 395 16.70 -28.05 18.04
C THR A 395 17.48 -28.61 16.85
N ILE A 396 17.69 -27.84 15.77
CA ILE A 396 18.34 -28.35 14.55
C ILE A 396 19.86 -28.15 14.60
N PRO A 397 20.69 -29.20 14.34
CA PRO A 397 22.10 -29.03 14.07
C PRO A 397 22.38 -28.08 12.90
N ALA A 398 23.41 -27.26 13.04
CA ALA A 398 23.71 -26.22 12.07
C ALA A 398 24.00 -26.76 10.66
N ASP A 399 24.65 -27.93 10.56
CA ASP A 399 24.90 -28.63 9.29
C ASP A 399 23.62 -29.13 8.60
N GLU A 400 22.64 -29.58 9.35
CA GLU A 400 21.32 -29.96 8.85
C GLU A 400 20.56 -28.73 8.35
N ALA A 401 20.64 -27.61 9.07
CA ALA A 401 20.09 -26.33 8.65
C ALA A 401 20.72 -25.87 7.33
N LEU A 402 22.04 -25.90 7.18
CA LEU A 402 22.74 -25.51 5.96
C LEU A 402 22.31 -26.39 4.76
N ASN A 403 22.24 -27.71 4.94
CA ASN A 403 21.73 -28.61 3.92
C ASN A 403 20.28 -28.28 3.52
N THR A 404 19.47 -27.88 4.48
CA THR A 404 18.09 -27.46 4.23
C THR A 404 18.04 -26.15 3.44
N PHE A 405 18.90 -25.16 3.74
CA PHE A 405 19.03 -23.93 2.95
C PHE A 405 19.46 -24.21 1.50
N TYR A 406 20.39 -25.14 1.26
CA TYR A 406 20.73 -25.53 -0.10
C TYR A 406 19.54 -26.13 -0.85
N ARG A 407 18.76 -26.99 -0.20
CA ARG A 407 17.51 -27.54 -0.80
C ARG A 407 16.49 -26.45 -1.10
N ILE A 408 16.38 -25.41 -0.25
CA ILE A 408 15.51 -24.25 -0.48
C ILE A 408 15.99 -23.46 -1.69
N LEU A 409 17.31 -23.24 -1.82
CA LEU A 409 17.90 -22.58 -2.97
C LEU A 409 17.76 -23.39 -4.26
N ASP A 410 17.78 -24.73 -4.22
CA ASP A 410 17.44 -25.57 -5.38
C ASP A 410 16.01 -25.33 -5.87
N MET A 411 15.09 -25.07 -4.95
CA MET A 411 13.70 -24.73 -5.30
C MET A 411 13.53 -23.29 -5.80
N LYS A 412 14.24 -22.35 -5.19
CA LYS A 412 14.15 -20.90 -5.46
C LYS A 412 15.54 -20.26 -5.46
N PRO A 413 16.33 -20.48 -6.51
CA PRO A 413 17.75 -20.13 -6.52
C PRO A 413 18.04 -18.62 -6.43
N ASN A 414 17.10 -17.78 -6.84
CA ASN A 414 17.27 -16.34 -6.94
C ASN A 414 16.39 -15.56 -5.95
N HIS A 415 16.05 -16.17 -4.81
CA HIS A 415 15.25 -15.48 -3.80
C HIS A 415 16.16 -14.74 -2.82
N PRO A 416 16.12 -13.39 -2.72
CA PRO A 416 17.08 -12.60 -1.94
C PRO A 416 17.17 -13.03 -0.47
N HIS A 417 16.04 -13.22 0.21
CA HIS A 417 16.03 -13.63 1.63
C HIS A 417 16.59 -15.04 1.86
N TYR A 418 16.44 -15.97 0.91
CA TYR A 418 17.02 -17.30 1.06
C TYR A 418 18.54 -17.28 0.85
N LEU A 419 19.00 -16.46 -0.09
CA LEU A 419 20.43 -16.21 -0.26
C LEU A 419 21.03 -15.58 1.01
N LEU A 420 20.38 -14.55 1.59
CA LEU A 420 20.84 -13.94 2.84
C LEU A 420 20.88 -14.93 3.99
N GLY A 421 19.83 -15.74 4.18
CA GLY A 421 19.84 -16.78 5.22
C GLY A 421 21.00 -17.75 5.08
N THR A 422 21.32 -18.13 3.83
CA THR A 422 22.48 -19.00 3.55
C THR A 422 23.81 -18.30 3.88
N ILE A 423 23.96 -17.03 3.48
CA ILE A 423 25.17 -16.23 3.77
C ILE A 423 25.36 -16.10 5.29
N SER A 424 24.30 -15.72 6.01
CA SER A 424 24.32 -15.58 7.47
C SER A 424 24.77 -16.87 8.16
N LEU A 425 24.25 -18.00 7.72
CA LEU A 425 24.60 -19.29 8.30
C LEU A 425 26.06 -19.68 7.98
N LEU A 426 26.53 -19.42 6.78
CA LEU A 426 27.93 -19.66 6.40
C LEU A 426 28.91 -18.81 7.23
N GLN A 427 28.59 -17.53 7.46
CA GLN A 427 29.39 -16.66 8.33
C GLN A 427 29.37 -17.11 9.78
N ALA A 428 28.26 -17.65 10.29
CA ALA A 428 28.18 -18.25 11.61
C ALA A 428 29.00 -19.55 11.72
N PHE A 429 29.05 -20.36 10.66
CA PHE A 429 29.94 -21.54 10.62
C PHE A 429 31.43 -21.17 10.69
N TYR A 430 31.82 -20.08 10.02
CA TYR A 430 33.18 -19.57 10.14
C TYR A 430 33.48 -19.15 11.59
N ASP A 431 32.56 -18.46 12.26
CA ASP A 431 32.78 -18.03 13.65
C ASP A 431 33.03 -19.20 14.59
N TYR A 432 32.40 -20.34 14.33
CA TYR A 432 32.56 -21.56 15.13
C TYR A 432 33.81 -22.36 14.75
N SER A 433 34.10 -22.54 13.45
CA SER A 433 35.13 -23.47 12.94
C SER A 433 36.45 -22.78 12.61
N GLN A 434 36.45 -21.47 12.39
CA GLN A 434 37.56 -20.67 11.84
C GLN A 434 38.07 -21.17 10.47
N ASP A 435 37.21 -21.90 9.71
CA ASP A 435 37.53 -22.39 8.37
C ASP A 435 37.14 -21.35 7.32
N GLU A 436 38.12 -20.73 6.67
CA GLU A 436 37.93 -19.67 5.67
C GLU A 436 37.11 -20.12 4.46
N THR A 437 37.01 -21.42 4.18
CA THR A 437 36.20 -21.93 3.06
C THR A 437 34.72 -21.52 3.17
N PHE A 438 34.20 -21.36 4.39
CA PHE A 438 32.84 -20.84 4.62
C PHE A 438 32.70 -19.37 4.19
N LEU A 439 33.73 -18.54 4.38
CA LEU A 439 33.72 -17.14 3.93
C LEU A 439 33.81 -17.04 2.40
N ASP A 440 34.53 -17.94 1.75
CA ASP A 440 34.57 -18.01 0.28
C ASP A 440 33.23 -18.44 -0.30
N HIS A 441 32.56 -19.41 0.33
CA HIS A 441 31.20 -19.78 -0.05
C HIS A 441 30.21 -18.62 0.23
N ALA A 442 30.34 -17.92 1.34
CA ALA A 442 29.50 -16.75 1.63
C ALA A 442 29.69 -15.67 0.56
N GLN A 443 30.94 -15.40 0.15
CA GLN A 443 31.23 -14.42 -0.93
C GLN A 443 30.59 -14.83 -2.25
N HIS A 444 30.63 -16.12 -2.60
CA HIS A 444 29.94 -16.61 -3.79
C HIS A 444 28.43 -16.29 -3.78
N TYR A 445 27.76 -16.48 -2.64
CA TYR A 445 26.33 -16.15 -2.54
C TYR A 445 26.07 -14.64 -2.44
N ILE A 446 26.98 -13.84 -1.86
CA ILE A 446 26.93 -12.37 -1.90
C ILE A 446 26.99 -11.88 -3.36
N ASP A 447 27.94 -12.37 -4.15
CA ASP A 447 28.11 -11.99 -5.55
C ASP A 447 26.89 -12.41 -6.39
N ARG A 448 26.33 -13.59 -6.10
CA ARG A 448 25.08 -14.02 -6.69
C ARG A 448 23.91 -13.10 -6.32
N LEU A 449 23.78 -12.72 -5.05
CA LEU A 449 22.74 -11.82 -4.60
C LEU A 449 22.86 -10.45 -5.30
N LYS A 450 24.08 -9.92 -5.48
CA LYS A 450 24.33 -8.71 -6.26
C LYS A 450 23.85 -8.81 -7.70
N THR A 451 23.94 -9.99 -8.33
CA THR A 451 23.46 -10.18 -9.71
C THR A 451 21.94 -10.33 -9.79
N VAL A 452 21.30 -10.83 -8.72
CA VAL A 452 19.84 -11.02 -8.63
C VAL A 452 19.13 -9.72 -8.28
N ASP A 453 19.64 -9.03 -7.26
CA ASP A 453 19.10 -7.77 -6.73
C ASP A 453 20.24 -6.94 -6.12
N GLY A 454 20.99 -6.25 -6.98
CA GLY A 454 22.13 -5.43 -6.55
C GLY A 454 21.77 -4.21 -5.71
N HIS A 455 20.48 -3.93 -5.52
CA HIS A 455 19.94 -2.81 -4.73
C HIS A 455 19.43 -3.26 -3.35
N PHE A 456 19.54 -4.55 -3.04
CA PHE A 456 18.98 -5.09 -1.80
C PHE A 456 19.78 -4.60 -0.58
N ILE A 457 19.10 -3.87 0.31
CA ILE A 457 19.69 -3.22 1.50
C ILE A 457 20.41 -4.17 2.47
N GLY A 458 20.12 -5.47 2.42
CA GLY A 458 20.76 -6.48 3.24
C GLY A 458 22.17 -6.87 2.78
N ILE A 459 22.60 -6.53 1.55
CA ILE A 459 23.91 -6.93 1.02
C ILE A 459 25.08 -6.25 1.77
N PRO A 460 25.07 -4.93 2.00
CA PRO A 460 26.19 -4.21 2.59
C PRO A 460 26.70 -4.83 3.88
N GLU A 461 25.80 -5.13 4.81
CA GLU A 461 26.15 -5.68 6.11
C GLU A 461 26.94 -7.00 6.00
N PHE A 462 26.44 -7.92 5.19
CA PHE A 462 27.07 -9.24 5.03
C PHE A 462 28.38 -9.17 4.23
N GLU A 463 28.46 -8.29 3.25
CA GLU A 463 29.69 -8.12 2.46
C GLU A 463 30.81 -7.47 3.29
N ILE A 464 30.52 -6.38 4.00
CA ILE A 464 31.47 -5.70 4.89
C ILE A 464 31.93 -6.68 5.97
N ASN A 465 31.00 -7.42 6.59
CA ASN A 465 31.32 -8.40 7.61
C ASN A 465 32.21 -9.53 7.08
N ASN A 466 32.01 -9.96 5.82
CA ASN A 466 32.83 -10.97 5.19
C ASN A 466 34.30 -10.52 5.03
N TYR A 467 34.54 -9.26 4.66
CA TYR A 467 35.89 -8.66 4.61
C TYR A 467 36.51 -8.53 6.01
N ILE A 468 35.72 -8.08 7.01
CA ILE A 468 36.20 -7.96 8.41
C ILE A 468 36.64 -9.33 8.93
N LYS A 469 35.85 -10.39 8.71
CA LYS A 469 36.16 -11.74 9.15
C LYS A 469 37.42 -12.31 8.47
N LYS A 470 37.70 -11.90 7.25
CA LYS A 470 38.96 -12.20 6.53
C LYS A 470 40.14 -11.33 6.99
N ALA A 471 39.98 -10.49 8.01
CA ALA A 471 40.95 -9.48 8.44
C ALA A 471 41.38 -8.48 7.37
N ASP A 472 40.62 -8.36 6.29
CA ASP A 472 40.82 -7.36 5.23
C ASP A 472 40.06 -6.07 5.58
N ILE A 473 40.62 -5.29 6.49
CA ILE A 473 40.02 -4.03 6.96
C ILE A 473 39.99 -2.99 5.84
N GLN A 474 41.01 -3.01 4.94
CA GLN A 474 41.06 -2.12 3.79
C GLN A 474 39.91 -2.41 2.83
N GLY A 475 39.70 -3.66 2.45
CA GLY A 475 38.59 -4.08 1.60
C GLY A 475 37.22 -3.78 2.24
N ALA A 476 37.10 -3.99 3.55
CA ALA A 476 35.89 -3.64 4.31
C ALA A 476 35.54 -2.15 4.22
N ALA A 477 36.55 -1.27 4.41
CA ALA A 477 36.37 0.18 4.33
C ALA A 477 36.00 0.63 2.90
N ASP A 478 36.68 0.12 1.88
CA ASP A 478 36.43 0.49 0.48
C ASP A 478 35.01 0.04 0.01
N VAL A 479 34.58 -1.17 0.37
CA VAL A 479 33.23 -1.67 0.10
C VAL A 479 32.18 -0.87 0.87
N SER A 480 32.45 -0.54 2.12
CA SER A 480 31.54 0.26 2.94
C SER A 480 31.33 1.67 2.36
N MET A 481 32.40 2.31 1.89
CA MET A 481 32.33 3.59 1.18
C MET A 481 31.50 3.52 -0.11
N TYR A 482 31.64 2.43 -0.88
CA TYR A 482 30.80 2.18 -2.08
C TYR A 482 29.31 2.11 -1.72
N TRP A 483 28.94 1.34 -0.68
CA TRP A 483 27.56 1.18 -0.28
C TRP A 483 26.94 2.44 0.34
N LEU A 484 27.73 3.27 1.04
CA LEU A 484 27.26 4.56 1.57
C LEU A 484 26.83 5.54 0.47
N GLN A 485 27.44 5.48 -0.72
CA GLN A 485 27.00 6.30 -1.85
C GLN A 485 25.59 5.89 -2.34
N ARG A 486 25.25 4.62 -2.19
CA ARG A 486 23.95 4.07 -2.59
C ARG A 486 22.88 4.17 -1.50
N PHE A 487 23.27 4.00 -0.25
CA PHE A 487 22.36 4.05 0.91
C PHE A 487 22.72 5.20 1.85
N PRO A 488 22.51 6.45 1.42
CA PRO A 488 23.01 7.63 2.11
C PRO A 488 22.34 7.92 3.47
N TRP A 489 21.30 7.19 3.84
CA TRP A 489 20.58 7.34 5.10
C TRP A 489 20.76 6.16 6.06
N ASN A 490 21.76 5.31 5.82
CA ASN A 490 22.06 4.19 6.68
C ASN A 490 23.03 4.60 7.79
N LEU A 491 22.48 4.97 8.96
CA LEU A 491 23.26 5.44 10.11
C LEU A 491 24.32 4.43 10.57
N THR A 492 23.94 3.15 10.73
CA THR A 492 24.85 2.08 11.17
C THR A 492 26.05 1.92 10.21
N MET A 493 25.82 2.10 8.92
CA MET A 493 26.89 2.02 7.92
C MET A 493 27.85 3.21 8.03
N TYR A 494 27.35 4.43 8.32
CA TYR A 494 28.24 5.58 8.62
C TYR A 494 29.12 5.30 9.82
N GLU A 495 28.56 4.82 10.94
CA GLU A 495 29.33 4.48 12.14
C GLU A 495 30.41 3.44 11.85
N SER A 496 30.03 2.35 11.19
CA SER A 496 30.97 1.28 10.83
C SER A 496 32.09 1.79 9.90
N THR A 497 31.72 2.58 8.88
CA THR A 497 32.70 3.09 7.91
C THR A 497 33.67 4.06 8.56
N ILE A 498 33.19 5.01 9.37
CA ILE A 498 34.02 5.96 10.10
C ILE A 498 34.97 5.23 11.05
N THR A 499 34.48 4.18 11.72
CA THR A 499 35.31 3.33 12.60
C THR A 499 36.43 2.63 11.83
N LEU A 500 36.12 2.01 10.67
CA LEU A 500 37.13 1.36 9.83
C LEU A 500 38.17 2.34 9.29
N LEU A 501 37.73 3.52 8.84
CA LEU A 501 38.61 4.57 8.34
C LEU A 501 39.50 5.12 9.46
N HIS A 502 39.00 5.30 10.67
CA HIS A 502 39.80 5.69 11.83
C HIS A 502 40.85 4.65 12.14
N GLN A 503 40.50 3.35 12.18
CA GLN A 503 41.45 2.27 12.44
C GLN A 503 42.58 2.24 11.40
N LEU A 504 42.26 2.38 10.10
CA LEU A 504 43.25 2.43 9.03
C LEU A 504 44.13 3.67 9.13
N GLY A 505 43.54 4.84 9.41
CA GLY A 505 44.30 6.08 9.62
C GLY A 505 45.22 6.03 10.83
N MET A 506 44.80 5.34 11.92
CA MET A 506 45.68 5.09 13.09
C MET A 506 46.89 4.23 12.71
N GLN A 507 46.71 3.20 11.89
CA GLN A 507 47.80 2.38 11.38
C GLN A 507 48.79 3.23 10.55
N GLN A 508 48.29 4.08 9.64
CA GLN A 508 49.14 5.01 8.84
C GLN A 508 49.90 5.97 9.75
N TYR A 509 49.24 6.59 10.73
CA TYR A 509 49.83 7.50 11.70
C TYR A 509 50.96 6.83 12.51
N GLN A 510 50.75 5.60 12.99
CA GLN A 510 51.77 4.83 13.74
C GLN A 510 53.00 4.46 12.88
N MET A 511 52.79 4.32 11.55
CA MET A 511 53.88 4.09 10.59
C MET A 511 54.57 5.37 10.14
N ASN A 512 54.24 6.54 10.69
CA ASN A 512 54.65 7.87 10.25
C ASN A 512 54.30 8.19 8.80
N GLU A 513 53.21 7.63 8.30
CA GLU A 513 52.62 7.94 7.01
C GLU A 513 51.51 8.99 7.19
N ASP A 514 51.17 9.71 6.08
CA ASP A 514 50.04 10.64 6.09
C ASP A 514 48.70 9.87 6.24
N PRO A 515 47.91 10.11 7.32
CA PRO A 515 46.68 9.38 7.56
C PRO A 515 45.51 9.85 6.68
N VAL A 516 45.63 9.66 5.36
CA VAL A 516 44.62 10.05 4.36
C VAL A 516 43.23 9.47 4.66
N ARG A 517 43.16 8.31 5.31
CA ARG A 517 41.87 7.70 5.72
C ARG A 517 41.10 8.54 6.74
N TRP A 518 41.80 9.36 7.54
CA TRP A 518 41.12 10.31 8.44
C TRP A 518 40.44 11.44 7.68
N ASP A 519 40.94 11.89 6.53
CA ASP A 519 40.26 12.90 5.71
C ASP A 519 38.95 12.37 5.17
N GLN A 520 38.91 11.10 4.76
CA GLN A 520 37.70 10.44 4.33
C GLN A 520 36.68 10.31 5.48
N ALA A 521 37.12 10.00 6.70
CA ALA A 521 36.25 9.95 7.88
C ALA A 521 35.63 11.33 8.20
N ILE A 522 36.44 12.41 8.12
CA ILE A 522 35.96 13.78 8.31
C ILE A 522 34.95 14.17 7.22
N GLU A 523 35.20 13.80 5.95
CA GLU A 523 34.27 14.07 4.85
C GLU A 523 32.91 13.39 5.05
N LEU A 524 32.92 12.14 5.54
CA LEU A 524 31.66 11.43 5.90
C LEU A 524 30.94 12.13 7.05
N TYR A 525 31.65 12.57 8.08
CA TYR A 525 31.09 13.36 9.18
C TYR A 525 30.42 14.64 8.69
N GLU A 526 31.09 15.41 7.82
CA GLU A 526 30.50 16.61 7.22
C GLU A 526 29.28 16.27 6.33
N THR A 527 29.27 15.08 5.70
CA THR A 527 28.14 14.60 4.93
C THR A 527 26.96 14.28 5.87
N MET A 528 27.19 13.61 6.99
CA MET A 528 26.15 13.37 8.01
C MET A 528 25.56 14.68 8.53
N LYS A 529 26.36 15.70 8.83
CA LYS A 529 25.89 17.02 9.25
C LYS A 529 24.95 17.65 8.21
N ARG A 530 25.33 17.60 6.93
CA ARG A 530 24.47 18.09 5.84
C ARG A 530 23.15 17.33 5.75
N GLN A 531 23.15 16.05 6.05
CA GLN A 531 21.92 15.23 6.07
C GLN A 531 21.04 15.52 7.28
N VAL A 532 21.63 15.67 8.46
CA VAL A 532 20.90 16.12 9.67
C VAL A 532 20.22 17.47 9.41
N ALA A 533 20.92 18.43 8.83
CA ALA A 533 20.36 19.73 8.46
C ALA A 533 19.18 19.62 7.45
N LYS A 534 19.19 18.63 6.54
CA LYS A 534 18.04 18.38 5.65
C LYS A 534 16.81 17.86 6.43
N ILE A 535 17.03 17.02 7.45
CA ILE A 535 15.95 16.54 8.31
C ILE A 535 15.35 17.69 9.13
N GLU A 536 16.20 18.54 9.70
CA GLU A 536 15.79 19.73 10.45
C GLU A 536 15.02 20.76 9.61
N ALA A 537 15.28 20.77 8.30
CA ALA A 537 14.58 21.62 7.34
C ALA A 537 13.25 21.03 6.84
N LEU A 538 12.87 19.81 7.25
CA LEU A 538 11.55 19.26 6.91
C LEU A 538 10.44 20.10 7.56
N PRO A 539 9.24 20.14 6.93
CA PRO A 539 8.08 20.75 7.59
C PRO A 539 7.79 20.12 8.96
N ASP A 540 7.40 20.92 9.94
CA ASP A 540 7.13 20.46 11.32
C ASP A 540 6.14 19.29 11.39
N GLU A 541 5.19 19.25 10.44
CA GLU A 541 4.19 18.19 10.37
C GLU A 541 4.69 16.92 9.68
N GLN A 542 5.89 16.91 9.09
CA GLN A 542 6.48 15.75 8.44
C GLN A 542 7.40 15.01 9.40
N LEU A 543 7.08 13.74 9.71
CA LEU A 543 7.99 12.91 10.50
C LEU A 543 9.25 12.61 9.68
N PRO A 544 10.44 12.68 10.30
CA PRO A 544 11.70 12.41 9.60
C PRO A 544 11.84 10.95 9.16
N GLY A 545 11.18 10.02 9.84
CA GLY A 545 11.29 8.58 9.62
C GLY A 545 12.20 7.91 10.65
N ARG A 546 13.19 7.11 10.19
CA ARG A 546 14.22 6.54 11.06
C ARG A 546 15.10 7.65 11.65
N GLU A 547 15.60 7.40 12.84
CA GLU A 547 16.57 8.29 13.47
C GLU A 547 17.85 8.36 12.62
N PHE A 548 18.32 9.59 12.38
CA PHE A 548 19.60 9.85 11.71
C PHE A 548 20.22 11.09 12.36
N THR A 549 21.21 10.87 13.17
CA THR A 549 21.90 11.90 13.97
C THR A 549 23.41 11.67 13.97
N ILE A 550 24.18 12.63 14.45
CA ILE A 550 25.57 12.38 14.83
C ILE A 550 25.56 11.64 16.16
N THR A 551 25.98 10.38 16.13
CA THR A 551 26.01 9.56 17.34
C THR A 551 27.24 9.85 18.20
N ASP A 552 27.18 9.50 19.49
CA ASP A 552 28.31 9.64 20.41
C ASP A 552 29.55 8.90 19.89
N THR A 553 29.37 7.73 19.28
CA THR A 553 30.46 6.96 18.66
C THR A 553 31.16 7.75 17.57
N VAL A 554 30.42 8.33 16.64
CA VAL A 554 30.96 9.15 15.54
C VAL A 554 31.64 10.38 16.12
N ALA A 555 31.02 11.08 17.06
CA ALA A 555 31.57 12.28 17.68
C ALA A 555 32.90 12.00 18.37
N HIS A 556 33.00 10.92 19.15
CA HIS A 556 34.25 10.54 19.79
C HIS A 556 35.37 10.21 18.78
N ILE A 557 35.06 9.43 17.74
CA ILE A 557 36.04 9.09 16.71
C ILE A 557 36.56 10.35 15.98
N ILE A 558 35.65 11.25 15.60
CA ILE A 558 36.06 12.50 14.92
C ILE A 558 36.85 13.41 15.85
N ALA A 559 36.48 13.51 17.12
CA ALA A 559 37.24 14.26 18.12
C ALA A 559 38.65 13.65 18.33
N ASP A 560 38.77 12.33 18.33
CA ASP A 560 40.04 11.61 18.43
C ASP A 560 40.96 11.93 17.22
N ILE A 561 40.41 11.91 16.01
CA ILE A 561 41.12 12.31 14.78
C ILE A 561 41.66 13.75 14.90
N TYR A 562 40.84 14.71 15.32
CA TYR A 562 41.27 16.09 15.50
C TYR A 562 42.32 16.24 16.60
N TYR A 563 42.21 15.46 17.69
CA TYR A 563 43.19 15.44 18.77
C TYR A 563 44.58 15.00 18.26
N TYR A 564 44.67 13.88 17.55
CA TYR A 564 45.92 13.39 16.99
C TYR A 564 46.52 14.32 15.92
N ARG A 565 45.68 15.12 15.27
CA ARG A 565 46.11 16.19 14.35
C ARG A 565 46.53 17.49 15.06
N GLY A 566 46.38 17.57 16.39
CA GLY A 566 46.70 18.76 17.18
C GLY A 566 45.68 19.89 17.08
N ASP A 567 44.48 19.65 16.51
CA ASP A 567 43.39 20.63 16.42
C ASP A 567 42.45 20.50 17.62
N TYR A 568 42.94 20.91 18.79
CA TYR A 568 42.20 20.82 20.06
C TYR A 568 40.92 21.66 20.09
N THR A 569 40.86 22.73 19.29
CA THR A 569 39.66 23.55 19.20
C THR A 569 38.50 22.78 18.58
N LYS A 570 38.75 22.08 17.47
CA LYS A 570 37.75 21.25 16.85
C LYS A 570 37.41 20.02 17.71
N THR A 571 38.42 19.42 18.37
CA THR A 571 38.16 18.31 19.30
C THR A 571 37.10 18.70 20.35
N ILE A 572 37.28 19.83 21.04
CA ILE A 572 36.35 20.30 22.05
C ILE A 572 34.99 20.61 21.44
N SER A 573 34.98 21.34 20.31
CA SER A 573 33.74 21.72 19.64
C SER A 573 32.86 20.53 19.24
N VAL A 574 33.47 19.46 18.72
CA VAL A 574 32.71 18.23 18.35
C VAL A 574 32.14 17.55 19.58
N LEU A 575 32.89 17.42 20.65
CA LEU A 575 32.44 16.81 21.87
C LEU A 575 31.30 17.62 22.55
N GLU A 576 31.47 18.95 22.65
CA GLU A 576 30.44 19.81 23.26
C GLU A 576 29.11 19.82 22.46
N GLN A 577 29.18 19.65 21.15
CA GLN A 577 27.99 19.65 20.28
C GLN A 577 27.20 18.32 20.33
N HIS A 578 27.86 17.22 20.51
CA HIS A 578 27.26 15.89 20.24
C HIS A 578 27.31 14.92 21.43
N VAL A 579 28.16 15.16 22.40
CA VAL A 579 28.29 14.28 23.56
C VAL A 579 27.70 14.93 24.79
N ALA A 580 26.72 14.27 25.43
CA ALA A 580 26.13 14.78 26.66
C ALA A 580 27.20 14.90 27.76
N PRO A 581 27.23 15.99 28.56
CA PRO A 581 28.13 16.08 29.71
C PRO A 581 27.94 14.86 30.63
N LEU A 582 29.04 14.25 31.04
CA LEU A 582 29.01 13.20 32.06
C LEU A 582 28.37 13.76 33.32
N ASP A 583 27.25 13.21 33.70
CA ASP A 583 26.59 13.54 34.98
C ASP A 583 27.50 13.07 36.11
N MET A 584 28.32 13.96 36.66
CA MET A 584 29.23 13.70 37.78
C MET A 584 28.50 13.82 39.12
N SER A 585 27.26 13.29 39.21
CA SER A 585 26.51 13.26 40.46
C SER A 585 26.73 11.98 41.23
#